data_87ad1d069494737e22acad3ecfbe6ae6
#
_entry.id   87ad1d069494737e22acad3ecfbe6ae6
#
_cell.length_a   1.000
_cell.length_b   1.000
_cell.length_c   1.000
_cell.angle_alpha   90.00
_cell.angle_beta   90.00
_cell.angle_gamma   90.00
#
_symmetry.space_group_name_H-M   'P 1'
#
loop_
_entity.id
_entity.type
_entity.pdbx_description
1 polymer ?
#
loop_
_entity_poly.entity_id
_entity_poly.type
_entity_poly.pdbx_seq_one_letter_code
_entity_poly.pdbx_strand_id
1 'polypeptide(L)'
;MFERIVLAVDHSEQAKGAIAAAIDLATKSAGTIHVVHIHDKGLVARETVDIETLTEARMFLTAVLDVLKRAGVEAEGDLRAAESAGVAREIVDAAKGFEADAIVLGSRGLGDFAGLLLGSVAHKVIQQARCPVVVVRETAIDVSGLELGVGASKAA
;
A
#
# COMPACT_ATOMS: atom_id res chain seq x y z
N MET A 1 -5.65 20.09 1.25
CA MET A 1 -6.14 18.70 1.06
C MET A 1 -5.07 17.91 0.34
N PHE A 2 -4.83 16.68 0.72
CA PHE A 2 -3.72 15.81 0.31
C PHE A 2 -2.33 16.28 0.78
N GLU A 3 -2.27 16.89 1.95
CA GLU A 3 -1.01 17.31 2.58
C GLU A 3 -0.41 16.20 3.45
N ARG A 4 -1.24 15.30 3.94
CA ARG A 4 -0.85 14.13 4.77
C ARG A 4 -1.48 12.86 4.22
N ILE A 5 -0.78 12.17 3.35
CA ILE A 5 -1.29 11.01 2.61
C ILE A 5 -0.79 9.73 3.25
N VAL A 6 -1.68 8.79 3.58
CA VAL A 6 -1.30 7.40 3.83
C VAL A 6 -1.36 6.64 2.51
N LEU A 7 -0.26 6.00 2.15
CA LEU A 7 -0.14 5.11 0.99
C LEU A 7 -0.03 3.67 1.47
N ALA A 8 -1.08 2.88 1.25
CA ALA A 8 -1.06 1.46 1.55
C ALA A 8 -0.62 0.65 0.34
N VAL A 9 0.43 -0.15 0.49
CA VAL A 9 1.04 -0.94 -0.59
C VAL A 9 1.21 -2.40 -0.21
N ASP A 10 1.08 -3.25 -1.22
CA ASP A 10 1.44 -4.66 -1.18
C ASP A 10 2.28 -5.01 -2.43
N HIS A 11 2.61 -6.29 -2.62
CA HIS A 11 3.37 -6.76 -3.79
C HIS A 11 2.52 -6.90 -5.06
N SER A 12 1.29 -6.42 -5.10
CA SER A 12 0.45 -6.47 -6.30
C SER A 12 0.88 -5.45 -7.35
N GLU A 13 0.55 -5.70 -8.62
CA GLU A 13 0.79 -4.73 -9.70
C GLU A 13 0.02 -3.42 -9.49
N GLN A 14 -1.13 -3.47 -8.82
CA GLN A 14 -1.93 -2.29 -8.48
C GLN A 14 -1.21 -1.32 -7.53
N ALA A 15 -0.25 -1.82 -6.74
CA ALA A 15 0.56 -0.98 -5.87
C ALA A 15 1.36 0.08 -6.65
N LYS A 16 1.85 -0.25 -7.85
CA LYS A 16 2.56 0.72 -8.72
C LYS A 16 1.68 1.90 -9.08
N GLY A 17 0.44 1.63 -9.47
CA GLY A 17 -0.53 2.68 -9.76
C GLY A 17 -0.86 3.55 -8.54
N ALA A 18 -1.01 2.92 -7.36
CA ALA A 18 -1.24 3.65 -6.11
C ALA A 18 -0.04 4.54 -5.73
N ILE A 19 1.20 4.06 -5.92
CA ILE A 19 2.42 4.85 -5.70
C ILE A 19 2.45 6.06 -6.65
N ALA A 20 2.20 5.86 -7.95
CA ALA A 20 2.19 6.95 -8.92
C ALA A 20 1.12 7.99 -8.60
N ALA A 21 -0.08 7.57 -8.22
CA ALA A 21 -1.15 8.48 -7.81
C ALA A 21 -0.79 9.27 -6.55
N ALA A 22 -0.19 8.62 -5.55
CA ALA A 22 0.25 9.29 -4.32
C ALA A 22 1.35 10.33 -4.60
N ILE A 23 2.31 10.02 -5.49
CA ILE A 23 3.33 10.98 -5.93
C ILE A 23 2.69 12.21 -6.57
N ASP A 24 1.76 12.00 -7.52
CA ASP A 24 1.09 13.11 -8.21
C ASP A 24 0.30 14.00 -7.24
N LEU A 25 -0.44 13.40 -6.32
CA LEU A 25 -1.19 14.12 -5.30
C LEU A 25 -0.27 14.90 -4.35
N ALA A 26 0.76 14.25 -3.80
CA ALA A 26 1.71 14.88 -2.89
C ALA A 26 2.49 16.02 -3.56
N THR A 27 2.93 15.82 -4.81
CA THR A 27 3.65 16.86 -5.56
C THR A 27 2.78 18.09 -5.78
N LYS A 28 1.50 17.92 -6.13
CA LYS A 28 0.56 19.03 -6.37
C LYS A 28 0.16 19.77 -5.10
N SER A 29 0.16 19.11 -3.96
CA SER A 29 -0.25 19.70 -2.67
C SER A 29 0.92 20.10 -1.78
N ALA A 30 2.16 19.86 -2.19
CA ALA A 30 3.35 19.92 -1.34
C ALA A 30 3.19 19.08 -0.05
N GLY A 31 2.57 17.92 -0.21
CA GLY A 31 2.23 17.01 0.88
C GLY A 31 3.33 16.00 1.19
N THR A 32 3.16 15.31 2.30
CA THR A 32 4.02 14.20 2.76
C THR A 32 3.28 12.86 2.66
N ILE A 33 4.03 11.78 2.48
CA ILE A 33 3.48 10.43 2.37
C ILE A 33 3.95 9.56 3.53
N HIS A 34 3.01 8.93 4.21
CA HIS A 34 3.28 7.84 5.14
C HIS A 34 2.95 6.50 4.49
N VAL A 35 3.97 5.73 4.15
CA VAL A 35 3.82 4.42 3.51
C VAL A 35 3.52 3.36 4.56
N VAL A 36 2.47 2.59 4.34
CA VAL A 36 2.12 1.45 5.19
C VAL A 36 2.20 0.18 4.35
N HIS A 37 3.09 -0.72 4.75
CA HIS A 37 3.13 -2.09 4.26
C HIS A 37 2.72 -3.03 5.38
N ILE A 38 1.77 -3.92 5.10
CA ILE A 38 1.29 -4.89 6.09
C ILE A 38 1.92 -6.24 5.77
N HIS A 39 2.78 -6.68 6.68
CA HIS A 39 3.31 -8.04 6.68
C HIS A 39 2.18 -9.02 7.04
N ASP A 40 1.69 -9.76 6.04
CA ASP A 40 0.55 -10.66 6.20
C ASP A 40 1.00 -11.96 6.89
N LYS A 41 0.35 -12.26 8.01
CA LYS A 41 0.49 -13.51 8.73
C LYS A 41 -0.65 -14.44 8.32
N GLY A 42 -0.37 -15.35 7.40
CA GLY A 42 -1.32 -16.37 6.99
C GLY A 42 -1.53 -17.45 8.08
N LEU A 43 -2.74 -17.99 8.14
CA LEU A 43 -3.04 -19.17 8.98
C LEU A 43 -2.99 -20.43 8.10
N VAL A 44 -1.99 -21.28 8.33
CA VAL A 44 -1.87 -22.59 7.66
C VAL A 44 -1.98 -23.67 8.71
N ALA A 45 -2.95 -24.56 8.56
CA ALA A 45 -3.16 -25.74 9.44
C ALA A 45 -3.18 -25.42 10.95
N ARG A 46 -3.81 -24.28 11.34
CA ARG A 46 -3.90 -23.76 12.71
C ARG A 46 -2.60 -23.17 13.27
N GLU A 47 -1.57 -23.02 12.46
CA GLU A 47 -0.36 -22.31 12.82
C GLU A 47 -0.28 -21.00 12.03
N THR A 48 0.16 -19.91 12.67
CA THR A 48 0.42 -18.65 12.00
C THR A 48 1.74 -18.78 11.26
N VAL A 49 1.72 -18.60 9.94
CA VAL A 49 2.90 -18.67 9.07
C VAL A 49 3.07 -17.31 8.40
N ASP A 50 4.29 -16.82 8.36
CA ASP A 50 4.64 -15.63 7.61
C ASP A 50 4.59 -15.96 6.11
N ILE A 51 3.66 -15.33 5.37
CA ILE A 51 3.53 -15.46 3.91
C ILE A 51 4.70 -14.76 3.22
N GLU A 52 5.21 -13.72 3.86
CA GLU A 52 6.35 -12.93 3.47
C GLU A 52 7.33 -12.90 4.65
N THR A 53 8.62 -13.01 4.42
CA THR A 53 9.60 -12.86 5.50
C THR A 53 9.70 -11.38 5.92
N LEU A 54 10.03 -11.15 7.19
CA LEU A 54 10.22 -9.78 7.70
C LEU A 54 11.33 -9.03 6.92
N THR A 55 12.33 -9.74 6.42
CA THR A 55 13.40 -9.17 5.60
C THR A 55 12.86 -8.70 4.24
N GLU A 56 12.06 -9.52 3.57
CA GLU A 56 11.40 -9.17 2.30
C GLU A 56 10.47 -7.97 2.47
N ALA A 57 9.67 -7.96 3.53
CA ALA A 57 8.78 -6.84 3.84
C ALA A 57 9.54 -5.52 4.03
N ARG A 58 10.68 -5.56 4.75
CA ARG A 58 11.54 -4.38 4.94
C ARG A 58 12.20 -3.92 3.65
N MET A 59 12.67 -4.85 2.82
CA MET A 59 13.27 -4.54 1.52
C MET A 59 12.24 -3.89 0.59
N PHE A 60 11.01 -4.40 0.56
CA PHE A 60 9.93 -3.84 -0.22
C PHE A 60 9.58 -2.42 0.23
N LEU A 61 9.38 -2.20 1.54
CA LEU A 61 9.10 -0.87 2.08
C LEU A 61 10.23 0.12 1.73
N THR A 62 11.50 -0.29 1.87
CA THR A 62 12.67 0.53 1.51
C THR A 62 12.64 0.89 0.02
N ALA A 63 12.33 -0.06 -0.86
CA ALA A 63 12.25 0.18 -2.30
C ALA A 63 11.14 1.21 -2.64
N VAL A 64 10.00 1.13 -1.98
CA VAL A 64 8.91 2.12 -2.15
C VAL A 64 9.36 3.51 -1.69
N LEU A 65 9.98 3.61 -0.51
CA LEU A 65 10.49 4.88 0.01
C LEU A 65 11.57 5.51 -0.90
N ASP A 66 12.44 4.68 -1.50
CA ASP A 66 13.44 5.14 -2.47
C ASP A 66 12.80 5.71 -3.74
N VAL A 67 11.70 5.10 -4.22
CA VAL A 67 10.93 5.63 -5.35
C VAL A 67 10.35 7.00 -5.03
N LEU A 68 9.72 7.16 -3.87
CA LEU A 68 9.14 8.42 -3.42
C LEU A 68 10.21 9.52 -3.27
N LYS A 69 11.35 9.17 -2.68
CA LYS A 69 12.49 10.08 -2.52
C LYS A 69 13.05 10.55 -3.87
N ARG A 70 13.20 9.62 -4.84
CA ARG A 70 13.64 9.98 -6.20
C ARG A 70 12.64 10.89 -6.92
N ALA A 71 11.36 10.77 -6.61
CA ALA A 71 10.31 11.66 -7.10
C ALA A 71 10.28 13.04 -6.39
N GLY A 72 11.15 13.25 -5.39
CA GLY A 72 11.21 14.50 -4.63
C GLY A 72 10.10 14.66 -3.59
N VAL A 73 9.44 13.56 -3.21
CA VAL A 73 8.38 13.56 -2.20
C VAL A 73 8.94 13.17 -0.83
N GLU A 74 8.63 13.95 0.19
CA GLU A 74 8.94 13.60 1.55
C GLU A 74 8.08 12.42 2.01
N ALA A 75 8.73 11.35 2.47
CA ALA A 75 8.03 10.14 2.87
C ALA A 75 8.71 9.43 4.03
N GLU A 76 7.90 8.84 4.87
CA GLU A 76 8.30 7.87 5.90
C GLU A 76 7.50 6.57 5.75
N GLY A 77 7.92 5.51 6.39
CA GLY A 77 7.27 4.21 6.25
C GLY A 77 7.12 3.46 7.55
N ASP A 78 6.04 2.69 7.63
CA ASP A 78 5.67 1.84 8.76
C ASP A 78 5.39 0.41 8.26
N LEU A 79 6.11 -0.54 8.85
CA LEU A 79 5.87 -1.96 8.62
C LEU A 79 5.02 -2.50 9.76
N ARG A 80 3.81 -2.94 9.43
CA ARG A 80 2.86 -3.50 10.38
C ARG A 80 2.66 -4.98 10.12
N ALA A 81 2.16 -5.69 11.11
CA ALA A 81 1.82 -7.10 10.99
C ALA A 81 0.33 -7.29 11.29
N ALA A 82 -0.36 -8.03 10.44
CA ALA A 82 -1.74 -8.41 10.65
C ALA A 82 -2.06 -9.75 10.00
N GLU A 83 -3.07 -10.42 10.51
CA GLU A 83 -3.76 -11.47 9.73
C GLU A 83 -4.61 -10.80 8.65
N SER A 84 -4.88 -11.49 7.55
CA SER A 84 -5.60 -10.96 6.38
C SER A 84 -6.91 -10.22 6.72
N ALA A 85 -7.62 -10.67 7.76
CA ALA A 85 -8.84 -10.02 8.24
C ALA A 85 -8.60 -8.64 8.89
N GLY A 86 -7.39 -8.40 9.41
CA GLY A 86 -6.99 -7.19 10.13
C GLY A 86 -6.34 -6.11 9.26
N VAL A 87 -5.95 -6.43 8.03
CA VAL A 87 -5.17 -5.52 7.15
C VAL A 87 -5.83 -4.15 6.98
N ALA A 88 -7.12 -4.11 6.69
CA ALA A 88 -7.84 -2.84 6.51
C ALA A 88 -7.84 -1.99 7.77
N ARG A 89 -7.97 -2.61 8.94
CA ARG A 89 -7.92 -1.93 10.23
C ARG A 89 -6.56 -1.29 10.47
N GLU A 90 -5.46 -2.01 10.21
CA GLU A 90 -4.11 -1.47 10.35
C GLU A 90 -3.86 -0.26 9.46
N ILE A 91 -4.39 -0.26 8.23
CA ILE A 91 -4.32 0.88 7.31
C ILE A 91 -5.07 2.09 7.89
N VAL A 92 -6.28 1.88 8.40
CA VAL A 92 -7.11 2.95 8.99
C VAL A 92 -6.49 3.48 10.29
N ASP A 93 -5.93 2.62 11.12
CA ASP A 93 -5.24 3.01 12.35
C ASP A 93 -3.95 3.79 12.05
N ALA A 94 -3.21 3.42 10.99
CA ALA A 94 -2.08 4.21 10.52
C ALA A 94 -2.51 5.60 10.04
N ALA A 95 -3.59 5.68 9.26
CA ALA A 95 -4.12 6.96 8.80
C ALA A 95 -4.55 7.86 9.96
N LYS A 96 -5.16 7.28 11.00
CA LYS A 96 -5.52 8.01 12.20
C LYS A 96 -4.29 8.49 12.98
N GLY A 97 -3.28 7.63 13.15
CA GLY A 97 -2.05 7.98 13.87
C GLY A 97 -1.23 9.05 13.15
N PHE A 98 -1.21 9.02 11.84
CA PHE A 98 -0.56 10.03 11.00
C PHE A 98 -1.41 11.30 10.82
N GLU A 99 -2.66 11.31 11.30
CA GLU A 99 -3.64 12.39 11.05
C GLU A 99 -3.82 12.65 9.55
N ALA A 100 -3.92 11.56 8.77
CA ALA A 100 -4.01 11.63 7.33
C ALA A 100 -5.27 12.34 6.86
N ASP A 101 -5.12 13.17 5.83
CA ASP A 101 -6.23 13.79 5.12
C ASP A 101 -6.62 13.04 3.83
N ALA A 102 -5.88 11.98 3.50
CA ALA A 102 -6.24 11.00 2.47
C ALA A 102 -5.56 9.64 2.68
N ILE A 103 -6.23 8.59 2.20
CA ILE A 103 -5.65 7.25 2.04
C ILE A 103 -5.62 6.92 0.54
N VAL A 104 -4.48 6.45 0.04
CA VAL A 104 -4.32 5.97 -1.34
C VAL A 104 -3.98 4.49 -1.31
N LEU A 105 -4.67 3.68 -2.09
CA LEU A 105 -4.41 2.24 -2.22
C LEU A 105 -4.87 1.70 -3.57
N GLY A 106 -4.40 0.50 -3.92
CA GLY A 106 -4.87 -0.22 -5.10
C GLY A 106 -6.31 -0.73 -4.91
N SER A 107 -7.04 -0.88 -6.01
CA SER A 107 -8.42 -1.41 -5.99
C SER A 107 -8.47 -2.88 -5.62
N ARG A 108 -7.39 -3.63 -5.81
CA ARG A 108 -7.24 -5.06 -5.50
C ARG A 108 -5.85 -5.34 -4.94
N GLY A 109 -5.71 -6.42 -4.20
CA GLY A 109 -4.44 -6.91 -3.67
C GLY A 109 -4.10 -8.32 -4.20
N LEU A 110 -3.09 -8.96 -3.61
CA LEU A 110 -2.59 -10.27 -4.04
C LEU A 110 -3.61 -11.41 -3.91
N GLY A 111 -4.57 -11.30 -2.98
CA GLY A 111 -5.55 -12.38 -2.69
C GLY A 111 -6.90 -12.22 -3.35
N ASP A 112 -7.08 -11.26 -4.24
CA ASP A 112 -8.40 -10.95 -4.80
C ASP A 112 -8.76 -11.80 -6.01
N PHE A 113 -10.01 -12.29 -6.05
CA PHE A 113 -10.52 -13.09 -7.15
C PHE A 113 -10.68 -12.28 -8.43
N ALA A 114 -10.32 -12.89 -9.56
CA ALA A 114 -10.56 -12.32 -10.88
C ALA A 114 -12.07 -12.07 -11.09
N GLY A 115 -12.41 -10.83 -11.48
CA GLY A 115 -13.80 -10.42 -11.73
C GLY A 115 -14.41 -9.49 -10.69
N LEU A 116 -13.81 -9.33 -9.51
CA LEU A 116 -14.24 -8.29 -8.56
C LEU A 116 -13.65 -6.92 -8.95
N LEU A 117 -14.50 -5.92 -8.97
CA LEU A 117 -14.08 -4.52 -9.26
C LEU A 117 -13.34 -3.88 -8.10
N LEU A 118 -13.56 -4.37 -6.90
CA LEU A 118 -13.00 -3.84 -5.66
C LEU A 118 -12.61 -4.99 -4.72
N GLY A 119 -11.36 -4.99 -4.26
CA GLY A 119 -10.86 -5.99 -3.33
C GLY A 119 -11.40 -5.82 -1.91
N SER A 120 -11.28 -6.88 -1.14
CA SER A 120 -11.81 -6.94 0.24
C SER A 120 -11.19 -5.91 1.17
N VAL A 121 -9.89 -5.65 1.04
CA VAL A 121 -9.18 -4.63 1.83
C VAL A 121 -9.65 -3.23 1.46
N ALA A 122 -9.67 -2.89 0.17
CA ALA A 122 -10.11 -1.58 -0.29
C ALA A 122 -11.56 -1.29 0.12
N HIS A 123 -12.44 -2.28 -0.01
CA HIS A 123 -13.84 -2.17 0.44
C HIS A 123 -13.95 -1.84 1.94
N LYS A 124 -13.23 -2.58 2.78
CA LYS A 124 -13.23 -2.34 4.24
C LYS A 124 -12.59 -1.00 4.62
N VAL A 125 -11.51 -0.59 3.93
CA VAL A 125 -10.89 0.73 4.16
C VAL A 125 -11.89 1.84 3.87
N ILE A 126 -12.60 1.78 2.73
CA ILE A 126 -13.65 2.77 2.39
C ILE A 126 -14.73 2.86 3.47
N GLN A 127 -15.15 1.71 4.02
CA GLN A 127 -16.18 1.69 5.08
C GLN A 127 -15.71 2.26 6.42
N GLN A 128 -14.42 2.16 6.74
CA GLN A 128 -13.89 2.48 8.07
C GLN A 128 -13.11 3.80 8.12
N ALA A 129 -12.63 4.29 6.97
CA ALA A 129 -11.86 5.53 6.90
C ALA A 129 -12.69 6.75 7.29
N ARG A 130 -12.02 7.71 7.95
CA ARG A 130 -12.60 9.01 8.32
C ARG A 130 -12.12 10.16 7.43
N CYS A 131 -11.27 9.87 6.46
CA CYS A 131 -10.76 10.78 5.45
C CYS A 131 -11.08 10.24 4.05
N PRO A 132 -10.94 11.06 3.00
CA PRO A 132 -11.04 10.62 1.62
C PRO A 132 -10.17 9.41 1.29
N VAL A 133 -10.71 8.48 0.51
CA VAL A 133 -10.01 7.28 0.04
C VAL A 133 -9.90 7.30 -1.47
N VAL A 134 -8.68 7.30 -1.98
CA VAL A 134 -8.36 7.22 -3.40
C VAL A 134 -8.03 5.78 -3.74
N VAL A 135 -8.90 5.14 -4.51
CA VAL A 135 -8.72 3.76 -4.95
C VAL A 135 -8.25 3.74 -6.40
N VAL A 136 -7.07 3.21 -6.62
CA VAL A 136 -6.42 3.21 -7.94
C VAL A 136 -6.60 1.86 -8.62
N ARG A 137 -7.09 1.89 -9.86
CA ARG A 137 -7.24 0.71 -10.71
C ARG A 137 -6.01 0.53 -11.59
N GLU A 138 -5.72 -0.72 -11.94
CA GLU A 138 -4.54 -1.13 -12.72
C GLU A 138 -4.33 -0.35 -14.03
N THR A 139 -5.40 0.04 -14.69
CA THR A 139 -5.37 0.68 -16.01
C THR A 139 -5.36 2.21 -15.97
N ALA A 140 -5.37 2.82 -14.78
CA ALA A 140 -5.63 4.25 -14.63
C ALA A 140 -4.40 5.13 -14.80
N ILE A 141 -3.17 4.59 -14.62
CA ILE A 141 -1.93 5.38 -14.57
C ILE A 141 -0.82 4.65 -15.31
N ASP A 142 -0.06 5.38 -16.15
CA ASP A 142 1.17 4.86 -16.75
C ASP A 142 2.25 4.72 -15.68
N VAL A 143 2.64 3.49 -15.43
CA VAL A 143 3.68 3.12 -14.45
C VAL A 143 4.92 2.54 -15.11
N SER A 144 5.09 2.68 -16.42
CA SER A 144 6.17 2.08 -17.18
C SER A 144 7.57 2.49 -16.72
N GLY A 145 7.69 3.66 -16.05
CA GLY A 145 8.95 4.14 -15.46
C GLY A 145 9.14 3.81 -13.98
N LEU A 146 8.21 3.11 -13.35
CA LEU A 146 8.24 2.85 -11.91
C LEU A 146 8.84 1.45 -11.64
N GLU A 147 10.16 1.41 -11.39
CA GLU A 147 10.82 0.16 -10.98
C GLU A 147 11.01 0.12 -9.47
N LEU A 148 10.37 -0.84 -8.82
CA LEU A 148 10.49 -1.04 -7.37
C LEU A 148 11.77 -1.78 -6.96
N GLY A 149 12.66 -2.15 -7.89
CA GLY A 149 13.98 -2.74 -7.59
C GLY A 149 13.97 -4.05 -6.78
N VAL A 150 12.80 -4.59 -6.50
CA VAL A 150 12.66 -5.87 -5.82
C VAL A 150 12.69 -6.93 -6.91
N GLY A 151 13.82 -7.60 -7.04
CA GLY A 151 13.95 -8.74 -7.94
C GLY A 151 12.81 -9.71 -7.65
N ALA A 152 12.09 -10.09 -8.71
CA ALA A 152 11.14 -11.18 -8.65
C ALA A 152 11.87 -12.38 -8.04
N SER A 153 11.55 -12.73 -6.80
CA SER A 153 11.88 -14.03 -6.28
C SER A 153 11.12 -15.00 -7.16
N LYS A 154 11.83 -15.62 -8.10
CA LYS A 154 11.32 -16.77 -8.81
C LYS A 154 11.01 -17.81 -7.76
N ALA A 155 9.75 -17.96 -7.41
CA ALA A 155 9.27 -19.21 -6.87
C ALA A 155 9.58 -20.28 -7.91
N ALA A 156 10.56 -21.08 -7.63
CA ALA A 156 10.82 -22.30 -8.38
C ALA A 156 9.76 -23.33 -8.03
#